data_7236f4ea4d771e822d5645009c79247d
#
_entry.id   7236f4ea4d771e822d5645009c79247d
#
_cell.length_a   1.000
_cell.length_b   1.000
_cell.length_c   1.000
_cell.angle_alpha   90.00
_cell.angle_beta   90.00
_cell.angle_gamma   90.00
#
_symmetry.space_group_name_H-M   'P 1'
#
loop_
_entity.id
_entity.type
_entity.pdbx_description
1 polymer ?
#
loop_
_entity_poly.entity_id
_entity_poly.type
_entity_poly.pdbx_seq_one_letter_code
_entity_poly.pdbx_strand_id
1 'polypeptide(L)'
;TIDDFGRNTLGLSPKNICLDSAHDNIPTYELLERWDMNALIDINGRTKASENAPKDITFNKEGHPICRAGHEMCSWGNDPLKDAHKYRCPLKCDRIKECPYATECSPGSYGRTVYIKNKGDLRFQPRIPRDSQQYKDIYKERTACERVNDRVLNDYCLQSLKIRGRDHFSFWSMLIGICIHLDARYKAAHVYDA
;
A
#
# COMPACT_ATOMS: atom_id res chain seq x y z
N THR A 1 -22.69 -2.86 3.93
CA THR A 1 -21.40 -2.20 3.54
C THR A 1 -21.11 -2.37 2.05
N ILE A 2 -20.09 -1.69 1.50
CA ILE A 2 -19.68 -1.88 0.10
C ILE A 2 -19.26 -3.33 -0.16
N ASP A 3 -18.59 -3.97 0.80
CA ASP A 3 -18.18 -5.37 0.72
C ASP A 3 -19.41 -6.31 0.69
N ASP A 4 -20.39 -6.11 1.57
CA ASP A 4 -21.62 -6.90 1.59
C ASP A 4 -22.40 -6.79 0.27
N PHE A 5 -22.51 -5.57 -0.27
CA PHE A 5 -23.15 -5.35 -1.55
C PHE A 5 -22.39 -6.03 -2.70
N GLY A 6 -21.07 -5.87 -2.75
CA GLY A 6 -20.24 -6.49 -3.77
C GLY A 6 -20.32 -8.01 -3.73
N ARG A 7 -20.16 -8.62 -2.56
CA ARG A 7 -20.15 -10.09 -2.42
C ARG A 7 -21.53 -10.69 -2.53
N ASN A 8 -22.51 -10.15 -1.82
CA ASN A 8 -23.82 -10.77 -1.70
C ASN A 8 -24.76 -10.41 -2.84
N THR A 9 -24.62 -9.22 -3.43
CA THR A 9 -25.52 -8.76 -4.49
C THR A 9 -24.93 -8.96 -5.89
N LEU A 10 -23.63 -8.70 -6.06
CA LEU A 10 -22.97 -8.77 -7.35
C LEU A 10 -22.14 -10.05 -7.54
N GLY A 11 -21.98 -10.88 -6.51
CA GLY A 11 -21.15 -12.08 -6.55
C GLY A 11 -19.66 -11.79 -6.74
N LEU A 12 -19.19 -10.56 -6.44
CA LEU A 12 -17.80 -10.15 -6.58
C LEU A 12 -17.00 -10.63 -5.38
N SER A 13 -15.81 -11.17 -5.63
CA SER A 13 -14.85 -11.57 -4.61
C SER A 13 -13.51 -10.88 -4.87
N PRO A 14 -13.39 -9.56 -4.58
CA PRO A 14 -12.14 -8.85 -4.79
C PRO A 14 -11.05 -9.45 -3.92
N LYS A 15 -9.88 -9.71 -4.51
CA LYS A 15 -8.71 -10.25 -3.82
C LYS A 15 -7.74 -9.17 -3.38
N ASN A 16 -7.70 -8.06 -4.08
CA ASN A 16 -6.75 -6.98 -3.87
C ASN A 16 -7.49 -5.66 -3.69
N ILE A 17 -6.97 -4.81 -2.82
CA ILE A 17 -7.41 -3.44 -2.68
C ILE A 17 -6.20 -2.50 -2.71
N CYS A 18 -6.24 -1.50 -3.58
CA CYS A 18 -5.23 -0.47 -3.69
C CYS A 18 -5.75 0.81 -3.02
N LEU A 19 -5.06 1.28 -2.00
CA LEU A 19 -5.39 2.51 -1.30
C LEU A 19 -4.18 3.45 -1.27
N ASP A 20 -4.42 4.73 -1.05
CA ASP A 20 -3.32 5.67 -0.85
C ASP A 20 -2.72 5.56 0.56
N SER A 21 -1.58 6.20 0.77
CA SER A 21 -0.87 6.17 2.04
C SER A 21 -1.61 6.81 3.22
N ALA A 22 -2.73 7.53 3.00
CA ALA A 22 -3.58 8.02 4.08
C ALA A 22 -4.29 6.89 4.82
N HIS A 23 -4.46 5.74 4.16
CA HIS A 23 -5.04 4.53 4.73
C HIS A 23 -4.02 3.60 5.41
N ASP A 24 -2.74 4.00 5.51
CA ASP A 24 -1.70 3.24 6.20
C ASP A 24 -1.86 3.32 7.72
N ASN A 25 -2.83 2.59 8.23
CA ASN A 25 -3.12 2.46 9.66
C ASN A 25 -3.55 1.03 10.01
N ILE A 26 -3.22 0.57 11.22
CA ILE A 26 -3.46 -0.80 11.67
C ILE A 26 -4.92 -1.24 11.49
N PRO A 27 -5.94 -0.45 11.89
CA PRO A 27 -7.34 -0.86 11.71
C PRO A 27 -7.74 -1.18 10.27
N THR A 28 -7.17 -0.47 9.29
CA THR A 28 -7.40 -0.75 7.87
C THR A 28 -6.86 -2.13 7.50
N TYR A 29 -5.63 -2.46 7.88
CA TYR A 29 -5.05 -3.78 7.59
C TYR A 29 -5.79 -4.91 8.30
N GLU A 30 -6.18 -4.73 9.57
CA GLU A 30 -6.97 -5.71 10.31
C GLU A 30 -8.33 -5.96 9.65
N LEU A 31 -8.97 -4.93 9.10
CA LEU A 31 -10.21 -5.05 8.37
C LEU A 31 -10.01 -5.87 7.09
N LEU A 32 -8.96 -5.57 6.33
CA LEU A 32 -8.66 -6.26 5.08
C LEU A 32 -8.25 -7.72 5.32
N GLU A 33 -7.53 -8.01 6.41
CA GLU A 33 -7.27 -9.39 6.84
C GLU A 33 -8.56 -10.17 7.12
N ARG A 34 -9.52 -9.57 7.84
CA ARG A 34 -10.83 -10.20 8.10
C ARG A 34 -11.63 -10.45 6.83
N TRP A 35 -11.42 -9.63 5.80
CA TRP A 35 -12.08 -9.78 4.50
C TRP A 35 -11.32 -10.69 3.53
N ASP A 36 -10.21 -11.26 3.95
CA ASP A 36 -9.30 -12.05 3.12
C ASP A 36 -8.86 -11.31 1.85
N MET A 37 -8.53 -10.03 2.00
CA MET A 37 -8.06 -9.16 0.91
C MET A 37 -6.60 -8.77 1.10
N ASN A 38 -5.86 -8.70 0.01
CA ASN A 38 -4.51 -8.19 0.01
C ASN A 38 -4.52 -6.66 0.02
N ALA A 39 -3.85 -6.07 0.99
CA ALA A 39 -3.65 -4.64 1.10
C ALA A 39 -2.47 -4.18 0.23
N LEU A 40 -2.73 -3.32 -0.75
CA LEU A 40 -1.70 -2.64 -1.53
C LEU A 40 -1.74 -1.15 -1.15
N ILE A 41 -1.01 -0.80 -0.12
CA ILE A 41 -0.98 0.54 0.50
C ILE A 41 0.48 0.93 0.70
N ASP A 42 0.86 2.10 0.21
CA ASP A 42 2.20 2.65 0.47
C ASP A 42 2.31 3.09 1.92
N ILE A 43 3.49 2.91 2.53
CA ILE A 43 3.73 3.35 3.89
C ILE A 43 3.69 4.88 3.96
N ASN A 44 2.91 5.37 4.92
CA ASN A 44 2.88 6.79 5.23
C ASN A 44 4.15 7.18 6.01
N GLY A 45 5.00 8.02 5.44
CA GLY A 45 6.24 8.49 6.07
C GLY A 45 6.05 9.27 7.38
N ARG A 46 4.81 9.69 7.71
CA ARG A 46 4.46 10.32 9.00
C ARG A 46 4.08 9.29 10.07
N THR A 47 3.85 8.05 9.69
CA THR A 47 3.46 7.00 10.63
C THR A 47 4.69 6.57 11.41
N LYS A 48 4.63 6.69 12.72
CA LYS A 48 5.68 6.19 13.61
C LYS A 48 5.78 4.68 13.44
N ALA A 49 7.01 4.18 13.38
CA ALA A 49 7.27 2.76 13.49
C ALA A 49 6.57 2.20 14.74
N SER A 50 6.22 0.90 14.71
CA SER A 50 5.59 0.26 15.86
C SER A 50 6.41 0.52 17.12
N GLU A 51 5.76 0.54 18.29
CA GLU A 51 6.40 0.72 19.59
C GLU A 51 7.58 -0.24 19.85
N ASN A 52 7.66 -1.31 19.06
CA ASN A 52 8.72 -2.33 19.14
C ASN A 52 9.94 -2.03 18.25
N ALA A 53 9.91 -1.00 17.40
CA ALA A 53 11.08 -0.63 16.62
C ALA A 53 12.01 0.27 17.46
N PRO A 54 13.35 0.08 17.36
CA PRO A 54 14.30 0.99 17.99
C PRO A 54 14.07 2.43 17.53
N LYS A 55 14.13 3.40 18.45
CA LYS A 55 13.81 4.82 18.21
C LYS A 55 14.65 5.48 17.10
N ASP A 56 15.79 4.89 16.79
CA ASP A 56 16.74 5.37 15.78
C ASP A 56 16.63 4.62 14.44
N ILE A 57 15.58 3.85 14.25
CA ILE A 57 15.25 3.16 13.00
C ILE A 57 14.00 3.80 12.42
N THR A 58 14.08 4.18 11.15
CA THR A 58 12.95 4.61 10.34
C THR A 58 12.66 3.55 9.26
N PHE A 59 11.63 3.74 8.46
CA PHE A 59 11.27 2.79 7.40
C PHE A 59 11.12 3.53 6.07
N ASN A 60 11.55 2.89 4.99
CA ASN A 60 11.28 3.38 3.64
C ASN A 60 9.82 3.08 3.22
N LYS A 61 9.45 3.50 2.00
CA LYS A 61 8.08 3.29 1.45
C LYS A 61 7.73 1.82 1.29
N GLU A 62 8.73 0.97 1.10
CA GLU A 62 8.60 -0.48 0.96
C GLU A 62 8.48 -1.21 2.31
N GLY A 63 8.77 -0.53 3.43
CA GLY A 63 8.75 -1.10 4.76
C GLY A 63 10.07 -1.67 5.23
N HIS A 64 11.17 -1.40 4.51
CA HIS A 64 12.50 -1.81 4.96
C HIS A 64 13.07 -0.83 5.98
N PRO A 65 13.73 -1.32 7.02
CA PRO A 65 14.31 -0.47 8.05
C PRO A 65 15.51 0.33 7.51
N ILE A 66 15.51 1.61 7.80
CA ILE A 66 16.59 2.55 7.53
C ILE A 66 17.33 2.79 8.83
N CYS A 67 18.65 2.59 8.82
CA CYS A 67 19.48 2.80 9.97
C CYS A 67 19.71 4.30 10.26
N ARG A 68 20.29 4.61 11.43
CA ARG A 68 20.62 5.98 11.88
C ARG A 68 21.43 6.80 10.85
N ALA A 69 22.24 6.13 10.04
CA ALA A 69 23.04 6.77 9.00
C ALA A 69 22.27 7.00 7.68
N GLY A 70 20.98 6.72 7.64
CA GLY A 70 20.13 6.89 6.46
C GLY A 70 20.26 5.77 5.40
N HIS A 71 20.92 4.66 5.73
CA HIS A 71 21.07 3.53 4.81
C HIS A 71 20.06 2.42 5.11
N GLU A 72 19.54 1.82 4.04
CA GLU A 72 18.67 0.66 4.13
C GLU A 72 19.43 -0.53 4.72
N MET A 73 18.83 -1.20 5.71
CA MET A 73 19.41 -2.37 6.35
C MET A 73 19.23 -3.62 5.48
N CYS A 74 20.22 -4.52 5.54
CA CYS A 74 20.19 -5.76 4.76
C CYS A 74 19.21 -6.77 5.35
N SER A 75 18.28 -7.26 4.56
CA SER A 75 17.44 -8.39 4.93
C SER A 75 18.32 -9.63 5.19
N TRP A 76 18.12 -10.30 6.33
CA TRP A 76 18.94 -11.44 6.78
C TRP A 76 18.10 -12.68 7.12
N GLY A 77 16.88 -12.75 6.61
CA GLY A 77 15.97 -13.86 6.77
C GLY A 77 15.07 -13.76 7.98
N ASN A 78 14.25 -14.81 8.16
CA ASN A 78 13.30 -14.90 9.27
C ASN A 78 13.91 -15.66 10.45
N ASP A 79 13.65 -15.19 11.67
CA ASP A 79 14.00 -15.85 12.91
C ASP A 79 12.73 -16.51 13.49
N PRO A 80 12.55 -17.83 13.34
CA PRO A 80 11.33 -18.49 13.80
C PRO A 80 11.14 -18.45 15.31
N LEU A 81 12.23 -18.40 16.09
CA LEU A 81 12.16 -18.37 17.55
C LEU A 81 11.64 -17.03 18.05
N LYS A 82 11.91 -15.96 17.33
CA LYS A 82 11.46 -14.61 17.66
C LYS A 82 10.18 -14.22 16.94
N ASP A 83 9.72 -15.04 16.01
CA ASP A 83 8.64 -14.71 15.07
C ASP A 83 8.87 -13.32 14.45
N ALA A 84 10.06 -13.10 13.90
CA ALA A 84 10.52 -11.81 13.44
C ALA A 84 11.46 -11.91 12.23
N HIS A 85 11.34 -10.95 11.32
CA HIS A 85 12.30 -10.77 10.24
C HIS A 85 13.54 -10.04 10.76
N LYS A 86 14.71 -10.56 10.46
CA LYS A 86 16.00 -10.04 10.89
C LYS A 86 16.63 -9.18 9.82
N TYR A 87 17.10 -8.02 10.22
CA TYR A 87 17.89 -7.12 9.37
C TYR A 87 19.26 -6.86 9.98
N ARG A 88 20.26 -6.64 9.15
CA ARG A 88 21.65 -6.38 9.55
C ARG A 88 22.16 -5.05 9.03
N CYS A 89 23.18 -4.54 9.74
CA CYS A 89 23.90 -3.34 9.37
C CYS A 89 24.48 -3.45 7.94
N PRO A 90 24.22 -2.50 7.04
CA PRO A 90 24.67 -2.54 5.65
C PRO A 90 26.21 -2.44 5.52
N LEU A 91 26.90 -1.80 6.45
CA LEU A 91 28.37 -1.78 6.49
C LEU A 91 28.96 -3.19 6.70
N LYS A 92 28.32 -4.00 7.55
CA LYS A 92 28.78 -5.36 7.87
C LYS A 92 28.24 -6.44 6.92
N CYS A 93 27.49 -6.01 5.92
CA CYS A 93 27.03 -6.84 4.79
C CYS A 93 27.65 -6.38 3.47
N ASP A 94 28.71 -5.56 3.52
CA ASP A 94 29.47 -5.05 2.36
C ASP A 94 28.62 -4.27 1.33
N ARG A 95 27.43 -3.77 1.74
CA ARG A 95 26.61 -2.90 0.90
C ARG A 95 27.10 -1.46 0.85
N ILE A 96 27.76 -1.00 1.92
CA ILE A 96 28.41 0.31 2.00
C ILE A 96 29.84 0.13 2.52
N LYS A 97 30.73 1.01 2.10
CA LYS A 97 32.16 0.91 2.47
C LYS A 97 32.48 1.63 3.77
N GLU A 98 31.77 2.72 4.07
CA GLU A 98 32.04 3.59 5.21
C GLU A 98 30.74 3.99 5.91
N CYS A 99 30.81 4.21 7.22
CA CYS A 99 29.68 4.68 8.00
C CYS A 99 30.20 5.55 9.17
N PRO A 100 29.71 6.78 9.32
CA PRO A 100 30.16 7.69 10.39
C PRO A 100 29.86 7.17 11.80
N TYR A 101 28.89 6.27 11.93
CA TYR A 101 28.46 5.69 13.22
C TYR A 101 28.97 4.26 13.43
N ALA A 102 29.98 3.81 12.67
CA ALA A 102 30.43 2.42 12.68
C ALA A 102 30.86 1.94 14.08
N THR A 103 31.62 2.74 14.81
CA THR A 103 32.14 2.42 16.13
C THR A 103 31.07 2.42 17.21
N GLU A 104 30.12 3.37 17.18
CA GLU A 104 29.06 3.49 18.17
C GLU A 104 27.93 2.49 17.94
N CYS A 105 27.50 2.39 16.65
CA CYS A 105 26.29 1.66 16.28
C CYS A 105 26.55 0.16 16.07
N SER A 106 27.74 -0.20 15.59
CA SER A 106 28.04 -1.55 15.10
C SER A 106 29.48 -1.97 15.38
N PRO A 107 29.93 -1.99 16.66
CA PRO A 107 31.33 -2.24 17.00
C PRO A 107 31.76 -3.69 16.70
N GLY A 108 30.84 -4.64 16.74
CA GLY A 108 31.15 -6.06 16.50
C GLY A 108 31.31 -6.41 15.01
N SER A 109 32.02 -7.50 14.72
CA SER A 109 32.24 -8.01 13.35
C SER A 109 30.92 -8.37 12.65
N TYR A 110 29.95 -8.89 13.37
CA TYR A 110 28.63 -9.25 12.82
C TYR A 110 27.76 -8.03 12.51
N GLY A 111 27.93 -6.96 13.29
CA GLY A 111 27.20 -5.73 13.15
C GLY A 111 25.84 -5.70 13.86
N ARG A 112 25.26 -4.51 13.88
CA ARG A 112 23.95 -4.28 14.48
C ARG A 112 22.87 -5.06 13.77
N THR A 113 21.96 -5.65 14.53
CA THR A 113 20.77 -6.33 14.04
C THR A 113 19.50 -5.68 14.54
N VAL A 114 18.48 -5.65 13.70
CA VAL A 114 17.13 -5.20 14.02
C VAL A 114 16.17 -6.33 13.70
N TYR A 115 15.21 -6.56 14.59
CA TYR A 115 14.16 -7.55 14.42
C TYR A 115 12.82 -6.85 14.29
N ILE A 116 12.08 -7.17 13.24
CA ILE A 116 10.72 -6.70 13.01
C ILE A 116 9.80 -7.89 13.13
N LYS A 117 8.90 -7.86 14.11
CA LYS A 117 8.00 -8.98 14.40
C LYS A 117 7.06 -9.25 13.23
N ASN A 118 6.91 -10.53 12.86
CA ASN A 118 6.05 -10.96 11.78
C ASN A 118 4.55 -10.72 12.06
N LYS A 119 4.14 -10.79 13.32
CA LYS A 119 2.74 -10.60 13.74
C LYS A 119 2.46 -9.27 14.42
N GLY A 120 3.43 -8.36 14.43
CA GLY A 120 3.30 -7.13 15.21
C GLY A 120 2.72 -5.93 14.46
N ASP A 121 2.96 -5.85 13.18
CA ASP A 121 2.51 -4.72 12.38
C ASP A 121 2.30 -5.14 10.93
N LEU A 122 1.05 -5.40 10.58
CA LEU A 122 0.61 -5.79 9.23
C LEU A 122 1.02 -4.78 8.14
N ARG A 123 1.32 -3.54 8.52
CA ARG A 123 1.78 -2.50 7.60
C ARG A 123 3.15 -2.81 7.03
N PHE A 124 4.05 -3.40 7.84
CA PHE A 124 5.43 -3.70 7.41
C PHE A 124 5.57 -5.07 6.77
N GLN A 125 4.57 -5.93 6.94
CA GLN A 125 4.59 -7.28 6.37
C GLN A 125 3.26 -7.60 5.69
N PRO A 126 2.94 -6.90 4.58
CA PRO A 126 1.76 -7.21 3.79
C PRO A 126 1.92 -8.59 3.15
N ARG A 127 0.80 -9.27 2.87
CA ARG A 127 0.78 -10.56 2.16
C ARG A 127 1.52 -10.53 0.81
N ILE A 128 1.45 -9.39 0.11
CA ILE A 128 2.23 -9.14 -1.10
C ILE A 128 3.32 -8.14 -0.75
N PRO A 129 4.60 -8.53 -0.76
CA PRO A 129 5.71 -7.62 -0.46
C PRO A 129 5.75 -6.42 -1.40
N ARG A 130 5.97 -5.22 -0.88
CA ARG A 130 5.95 -3.96 -1.66
C ARG A 130 7.06 -3.86 -2.70
N ASP A 131 8.20 -4.51 -2.47
CA ASP A 131 9.33 -4.59 -3.40
C ASP A 131 9.11 -5.59 -4.53
N SER A 132 8.10 -6.47 -4.40
CA SER A 132 7.81 -7.49 -5.40
C SER A 132 7.27 -6.90 -6.70
N GLN A 133 7.55 -7.59 -7.82
CA GLN A 133 6.99 -7.22 -9.12
C GLN A 133 5.46 -7.32 -9.12
N GLN A 134 4.92 -8.32 -8.42
CA GLN A 134 3.47 -8.50 -8.27
C GLN A 134 2.81 -7.27 -7.64
N TYR A 135 3.40 -6.72 -6.56
CA TYR A 135 2.88 -5.50 -5.93
C TYR A 135 2.86 -4.34 -6.92
N LYS A 136 3.98 -4.11 -7.61
CA LYS A 136 4.14 -3.01 -8.56
C LYS A 136 3.13 -3.09 -9.70
N ASP A 137 2.88 -4.30 -10.21
CA ASP A 137 1.95 -4.50 -11.33
C ASP A 137 0.50 -4.25 -10.91
N ILE A 138 0.08 -4.76 -9.75
CA ILE A 138 -1.27 -4.51 -9.25
C ILE A 138 -1.44 -3.05 -8.83
N TYR A 139 -0.44 -2.46 -8.18
CA TYR A 139 -0.53 -1.08 -7.67
C TYR A 139 -0.64 -0.02 -8.77
N LYS A 140 -0.13 -0.29 -9.97
CA LYS A 140 -0.34 0.56 -11.16
C LYS A 140 -1.82 0.79 -11.47
N GLU A 141 -2.67 -0.20 -11.17
CA GLU A 141 -4.11 -0.10 -11.42
C GLU A 141 -4.80 0.94 -10.51
N ARG A 142 -4.14 1.39 -9.42
CA ARG A 142 -4.66 2.47 -8.56
C ARG A 142 -4.98 3.73 -9.37
N THR A 143 -4.19 4.05 -10.37
CA THR A 143 -4.43 5.22 -11.23
C THR A 143 -5.72 5.11 -12.05
N ALA A 144 -6.31 3.90 -12.19
CA ALA A 144 -7.59 3.75 -12.85
C ALA A 144 -8.72 4.47 -12.09
N CYS A 145 -8.69 4.45 -10.75
CA CYS A 145 -9.66 5.20 -9.94
C CYS A 145 -9.51 6.72 -10.13
N GLU A 146 -8.27 7.20 -10.24
CA GLU A 146 -8.00 8.62 -10.49
C GLU A 146 -8.52 9.04 -11.87
N ARG A 147 -8.30 8.21 -12.90
CA ARG A 147 -8.84 8.44 -14.25
C ARG A 147 -10.37 8.45 -14.28
N VAL A 148 -11.02 7.51 -13.56
CA VAL A 148 -12.48 7.50 -13.46
C VAL A 148 -12.97 8.76 -12.74
N ASN A 149 -12.31 9.15 -11.65
CA ASN A 149 -12.66 10.35 -10.89
C ASN A 149 -12.51 11.62 -11.75
N ASP A 150 -11.44 11.73 -12.52
CA ASP A 150 -11.20 12.83 -13.45
C ASP A 150 -12.31 12.90 -14.52
N ARG A 151 -12.68 11.77 -15.10
CA ARG A 151 -13.80 11.71 -16.04
C ARG A 151 -15.13 12.16 -15.41
N VAL A 152 -15.43 11.69 -14.21
CA VAL A 152 -16.66 12.08 -13.49
C VAL A 152 -16.70 13.59 -13.25
N LEU A 153 -15.59 14.15 -12.80
CA LEU A 153 -15.52 15.56 -12.41
C LEU A 153 -15.41 16.49 -13.62
N ASN A 154 -14.58 16.14 -14.58
CA ASN A 154 -14.22 17.02 -15.70
C ASN A 154 -14.98 16.68 -16.98
N ASP A 155 -14.93 15.44 -17.48
CA ASP A 155 -15.59 15.07 -18.74
C ASP A 155 -17.12 15.14 -18.63
N TYR A 156 -17.67 14.67 -17.51
CA TYR A 156 -19.10 14.73 -17.22
C TYR A 156 -19.49 15.93 -16.36
N CYS A 157 -18.56 16.83 -16.08
CA CYS A 157 -18.77 18.12 -15.42
C CYS A 157 -19.49 18.06 -14.05
N LEU A 158 -19.37 16.95 -13.29
CA LEU A 158 -20.07 16.80 -12.03
C LEU A 158 -19.74 17.93 -11.03
N GLN A 159 -18.48 18.39 -11.00
CA GLN A 159 -18.06 19.49 -10.12
C GLN A 159 -18.66 20.85 -10.48
N SER A 160 -19.08 21.06 -11.73
CA SER A 160 -19.66 22.32 -12.21
C SER A 160 -21.18 22.32 -12.16
N LEU A 161 -21.82 21.21 -11.88
CA LEU A 161 -23.25 21.10 -11.75
C LEU A 161 -23.76 21.87 -10.52
N LYS A 162 -24.68 22.81 -10.72
CA LYS A 162 -25.32 23.55 -9.64
C LYS A 162 -26.43 22.73 -8.97
N ILE A 163 -26.07 21.57 -8.42
CA ILE A 163 -26.99 20.62 -7.80
C ILE A 163 -27.02 20.88 -6.29
N ARG A 164 -28.22 20.91 -5.72
CA ARG A 164 -28.41 21.01 -4.27
C ARG A 164 -29.15 19.78 -3.75
N GLY A 165 -28.69 19.26 -2.61
CA GLY A 165 -29.29 18.12 -1.92
C GLY A 165 -28.67 16.79 -2.32
N ARG A 166 -28.63 15.88 -1.31
CA ARG A 166 -27.98 14.57 -1.41
C ARG A 166 -28.59 13.69 -2.48
N ASP A 167 -29.92 13.71 -2.58
CA ASP A 167 -30.65 12.78 -3.47
C ASP A 167 -30.43 13.15 -4.95
N HIS A 168 -30.47 14.45 -5.27
CA HIS A 168 -30.13 14.94 -6.62
C HIS A 168 -28.68 14.62 -6.98
N PHE A 169 -27.75 14.86 -6.05
CA PHE A 169 -26.33 14.53 -6.27
C PHE A 169 -26.13 13.02 -6.51
N SER A 170 -26.80 12.18 -5.72
CA SER A 170 -26.74 10.72 -5.88
C SER A 170 -27.29 10.28 -7.22
N PHE A 171 -28.41 10.85 -7.65
CA PHE A 171 -29.01 10.56 -8.97
C PHE A 171 -28.05 10.87 -10.12
N TRP A 172 -27.48 12.07 -10.13
CA TRP A 172 -26.52 12.46 -11.16
C TRP A 172 -25.25 11.61 -11.15
N SER A 173 -24.73 11.31 -9.97
CA SER A 173 -23.55 10.43 -9.84
C SER A 173 -23.82 9.02 -10.39
N MET A 174 -25.00 8.45 -10.15
CA MET A 174 -25.41 7.17 -10.73
C MET A 174 -25.54 7.25 -12.25
N LEU A 175 -26.17 8.31 -12.77
CA LEU A 175 -26.32 8.50 -14.22
C LEU A 175 -24.97 8.61 -14.91
N ILE A 176 -24.03 9.36 -14.36
CA ILE A 176 -22.66 9.45 -14.85
C ILE A 176 -21.97 8.09 -14.83
N GLY A 177 -22.13 7.33 -13.74
CA GLY A 177 -21.62 5.96 -13.65
C GLY A 177 -22.13 5.07 -14.80
N ILE A 178 -23.42 5.13 -15.11
CA ILE A 178 -24.01 4.40 -16.25
C ILE A 178 -23.38 4.86 -17.56
N CYS A 179 -23.22 6.16 -17.79
CA CYS A 179 -22.60 6.69 -18.99
C CYS A 179 -21.16 6.19 -19.17
N ILE A 180 -20.36 6.19 -18.09
CA ILE A 180 -18.98 5.66 -18.12
C ILE A 180 -18.95 4.18 -18.53
N HIS A 181 -19.87 3.38 -18.01
CA HIS A 181 -19.97 1.96 -18.38
C HIS A 181 -20.41 1.77 -19.83
N LEU A 182 -21.35 2.56 -20.31
CA LEU A 182 -21.78 2.52 -21.71
C LEU A 182 -20.65 2.91 -22.66
N ASP A 183 -19.90 3.97 -22.35
CA ASP A 183 -18.71 4.37 -23.10
C ASP A 183 -17.65 3.27 -23.16
N ALA A 184 -17.40 2.63 -22.01
CA ALA A 184 -16.43 1.54 -21.94
C ALA A 184 -16.87 0.35 -22.81
N ARG A 185 -18.15 -0.03 -22.76
CA ARG A 185 -18.71 -1.10 -23.60
C ARG A 185 -18.67 -0.74 -25.08
N TYR A 186 -19.04 0.48 -25.44
CA TYR A 186 -18.98 0.96 -26.81
C TYR A 186 -17.56 0.86 -27.38
N LYS A 187 -16.57 1.38 -26.63
CA LYS A 187 -15.15 1.31 -27.03
C LYS A 187 -14.68 -0.13 -27.16
N ALA A 188 -15.01 -1.00 -26.20
CA ALA A 188 -14.62 -2.42 -26.25
C ALA A 188 -15.23 -3.14 -27.47
N ALA A 189 -16.47 -2.80 -27.87
CA ALA A 189 -17.10 -3.39 -29.04
C ALA A 189 -16.50 -2.91 -30.38
N HIS A 190 -15.88 -1.72 -30.42
CA HIS A 190 -15.38 -1.11 -31.66
C HIS A 190 -13.85 -1.07 -31.76
N VAL A 191 -13.13 -1.66 -30.83
CA VAL A 191 -11.65 -1.78 -30.88
C VAL A 191 -11.18 -2.76 -31.97
N TYR A 192 -12.06 -3.64 -32.44
CA TYR A 192 -11.73 -4.63 -33.48
C TYR A 192 -12.06 -4.18 -34.89
N ASP A 193 -12.61 -2.98 -35.10
CA ASP A 193 -13.00 -2.45 -36.41
C ASP A 193 -12.04 -1.38 -36.95
N ALA A 194 -10.83 -1.23 -36.36
CA ALA A 194 -9.84 -0.23 -36.73
C ALA A 194 -8.48 -0.84 -37.16
#